data_c6437c03b1906648f81c326fa740dfd9
#
_entry.id   c6437c03b1906648f81c326fa740dfd9
#
_cell.length_a   1.000
_cell.length_b   1.000
_cell.length_c   1.000
_cell.angle_alpha   90.00
_cell.angle_beta   90.00
_cell.angle_gamma   90.00
#
_symmetry.space_group_name_H-M   'P 1'
#
loop_
_entity.id
_entity.type
_entity.pdbx_description
1 polymer ?
#
loop_
_entity_poly.entity_id
_entity_poly.type
_entity_poly.pdbx_seq_one_letter_code
_entity_poly.pdbx_strand_id
1 'polypeptide(L)'
;MRILGFGTYNTANHPRVGVLLRGLAEHGHTVRELNIPLDTGTAGRVAALASARGALSFGADIARHWWHLVRASRRFRGPHAPDVIVVGYLGHFDVLLARLLFPRTPIVLDHLIFASTTATDRGLNTGIKDRLLRTLDSAAIRASTITVLDTPAHLAQMPESLRARGVVVPVGSPESFFAARSPHPVHTPPRVVFYGLFTPLQGAVTIARALRLLEERGVDLEVTLIGTGQDYAEARAILEGESTHVRVTWRDWVDAVALPREIAGHDLCLGIFGTSDKAQRVVPNKAYQGMAAGLALITSDTAPQRDMLGDAASYVPAGDASALADMLESFAADPESIAAARTRASERADHAFHPAHVVRPLLAALDLEPGRRGTGAATRHAKEKSPR
;
A
#
# COMPACT_ATOMS: atom_id res chain seq x y z
N MET A 1 18.25 -17.19 -0.15
CA MET A 1 18.07 -16.82 -1.58
C MET A 1 18.69 -15.45 -1.85
N ARG A 2 19.13 -15.23 -3.08
CA ARG A 2 19.53 -13.92 -3.59
C ARG A 2 18.34 -13.31 -4.31
N ILE A 3 17.80 -12.24 -3.78
CA ILE A 3 16.61 -11.56 -4.29
C ILE A 3 17.02 -10.23 -4.91
N LEU A 4 16.53 -9.97 -6.10
CA LEU A 4 16.79 -8.72 -6.82
C LEU A 4 15.48 -7.91 -6.92
N GLY A 5 15.41 -6.76 -6.21
CA GLY A 5 14.42 -5.73 -6.50
C GLY A 5 14.77 -5.08 -7.85
N PHE A 6 13.84 -5.11 -8.82
CA PHE A 6 14.12 -4.66 -10.18
C PHE A 6 13.02 -3.73 -10.70
N GLY A 7 13.41 -2.60 -11.27
CA GLY A 7 12.47 -1.75 -11.99
C GLY A 7 12.69 -0.25 -11.85
N THR A 8 11.58 0.47 -11.99
CA THR A 8 11.53 1.94 -11.95
C THR A 8 10.60 2.44 -10.83
N TYR A 9 10.43 1.64 -9.77
CA TYR A 9 9.55 1.97 -8.65
C TYR A 9 10.14 3.06 -7.76
N ASN A 10 9.26 3.84 -7.11
CA ASN A 10 9.63 4.87 -6.14
C ASN A 10 9.03 4.52 -4.77
N THR A 11 9.89 4.09 -3.83
CA THR A 11 9.48 3.65 -2.49
C THR A 11 9.03 4.81 -1.58
N ALA A 12 9.45 6.05 -1.86
CA ALA A 12 8.98 7.22 -1.13
C ALA A 12 7.49 7.50 -1.40
N ASN A 13 7.05 7.31 -2.65
CA ASN A 13 5.67 7.49 -3.05
C ASN A 13 4.81 6.24 -2.82
N HIS A 14 5.42 5.05 -2.92
CA HIS A 14 4.76 3.75 -2.83
C HIS A 14 5.59 2.79 -1.99
N PRO A 15 5.45 2.81 -0.66
CA PRO A 15 6.35 2.13 0.27
C PRO A 15 6.26 0.59 0.22
N ARG A 16 5.21 0.02 -0.38
CA ARG A 16 4.94 -1.42 -0.39
C ARG A 16 6.12 -2.27 -0.86
N VAL A 17 6.78 -1.87 -1.95
CA VAL A 17 7.95 -2.64 -2.45
C VAL A 17 9.05 -2.69 -1.39
N GLY A 18 9.29 -1.58 -0.71
CA GLY A 18 10.22 -1.53 0.42
C GLY A 18 9.82 -2.48 1.56
N VAL A 19 8.52 -2.56 1.89
CA VAL A 19 7.99 -3.51 2.89
C VAL A 19 8.27 -4.95 2.47
N LEU A 20 7.99 -5.32 1.21
CA LEU A 20 8.25 -6.67 0.70
C LEU A 20 9.75 -7.01 0.74
N LEU A 21 10.61 -6.13 0.22
CA LEU A 21 12.05 -6.36 0.19
C LEU A 21 12.65 -6.42 1.60
N ARG A 22 12.20 -5.56 2.51
CA ARG A 22 12.59 -5.57 3.92
C ARG A 22 12.19 -6.87 4.60
N GLY A 23 10.94 -7.29 4.46
CA GLY A 23 10.45 -8.54 5.05
C GLY A 23 11.22 -9.77 4.54
N LEU A 24 11.53 -9.82 3.24
CA LEU A 24 12.36 -10.87 2.66
C LEU A 24 13.78 -10.88 3.24
N ALA A 25 14.37 -9.70 3.48
CA ALA A 25 15.68 -9.59 4.13
C ALA A 25 15.65 -10.09 5.58
N GLU A 26 14.61 -9.77 6.34
CA GLU A 26 14.42 -10.23 7.73
C GLU A 26 14.26 -11.74 7.86
N HIS A 27 13.79 -12.40 6.79
CA HIS A 27 13.79 -13.87 6.69
C HIS A 27 15.15 -14.48 6.22
N GLY A 28 16.23 -13.70 6.31
CA GLY A 28 17.59 -14.18 6.02
C GLY A 28 17.93 -14.27 4.53
N HIS A 29 17.16 -13.62 3.66
CA HIS A 29 17.49 -13.57 2.24
C HIS A 29 18.42 -12.40 1.93
N THR A 30 19.34 -12.59 0.97
CA THR A 30 20.22 -11.51 0.48
C THR A 30 19.46 -10.68 -0.53
N VAL A 31 19.02 -9.49 -0.13
CA VAL A 31 18.30 -8.57 -1.01
C VAL A 31 19.26 -7.53 -1.60
N ARG A 32 19.17 -7.32 -2.91
CA ARG A 32 19.83 -6.24 -3.65
C ARG A 32 18.82 -5.55 -4.54
N GLU A 33 19.06 -4.29 -4.86
CA GLU A 33 18.19 -3.53 -5.74
C GLU A 33 18.94 -3.09 -7.01
N LEU A 34 18.28 -3.25 -8.13
CA LEU A 34 18.57 -2.63 -9.41
C LEU A 34 17.34 -1.84 -9.80
N ASN A 35 17.22 -0.66 -9.21
CA ASN A 35 16.09 0.23 -9.33
C ASN A 35 16.55 1.63 -9.77
N ILE A 36 15.87 2.20 -10.75
CA ILE A 36 16.07 3.57 -11.23
C ILE A 36 14.72 4.26 -11.17
N PRO A 37 14.42 4.96 -10.06
CA PRO A 37 13.09 5.50 -9.82
C PRO A 37 12.62 6.42 -10.93
N LEU A 38 11.38 6.25 -11.37
CA LEU A 38 10.68 7.16 -12.26
C LEU A 38 9.79 8.07 -11.41
N ASP A 39 10.06 9.37 -11.42
CA ASP A 39 9.38 10.35 -10.56
C ASP A 39 7.92 10.63 -10.95
N THR A 40 7.48 10.17 -12.12
CA THR A 40 6.09 10.26 -12.55
C THR A 40 5.18 9.36 -11.74
N GLY A 41 4.39 9.94 -10.84
CA GLY A 41 3.35 9.22 -10.10
C GLY A 41 2.23 8.68 -11.01
N THR A 42 1.31 7.87 -10.45
CA THR A 42 0.19 7.24 -11.19
C THR A 42 -0.62 8.25 -12.00
N ALA A 43 -0.90 9.44 -11.42
CA ALA A 43 -1.63 10.51 -12.11
C ALA A 43 -0.88 11.03 -13.35
N GLY A 44 0.42 11.25 -13.22
CA GLY A 44 1.27 11.72 -14.32
C GLY A 44 1.40 10.69 -15.45
N ARG A 45 1.52 9.39 -15.11
CA ARG A 45 1.58 8.30 -16.11
C ARG A 45 0.27 8.20 -16.91
N VAL A 46 -0.87 8.31 -16.23
CA VAL A 46 -2.19 8.29 -16.89
C VAL A 46 -2.38 9.53 -17.75
N ALA A 47 -2.00 10.73 -17.26
CA ALA A 47 -2.07 11.97 -18.02
C ALA A 47 -1.13 11.95 -19.25
N ALA A 48 0.08 11.39 -19.11
CA ALA A 48 1.00 11.23 -20.23
C ALA A 48 0.41 10.35 -21.35
N LEU A 49 -0.27 9.26 -20.98
CA LEU A 49 -0.93 8.36 -21.93
C LEU A 49 -2.21 8.95 -22.55
N ALA A 50 -2.72 10.07 -22.05
CA ALA A 50 -3.90 10.72 -22.58
C ALA A 50 -3.67 11.45 -23.92
N SER A 51 -2.41 11.79 -24.27
CA SER A 51 -2.04 12.45 -25.52
C SER A 51 -0.91 11.75 -26.24
N ALA A 52 -0.86 11.83 -27.58
CA ALA A 52 0.21 11.22 -28.39
C ALA A 52 1.60 11.78 -28.03
N ARG A 53 1.69 13.10 -27.81
CA ARG A 53 2.96 13.75 -27.41
C ARG A 53 3.41 13.30 -26.02
N GLY A 54 2.48 13.20 -25.07
CA GLY A 54 2.76 12.71 -23.73
C GLY A 54 3.19 11.24 -23.75
N ALA A 55 2.53 10.40 -24.56
CA ALA A 55 2.90 8.98 -24.70
C ALA A 55 4.30 8.81 -25.29
N LEU A 56 4.69 9.64 -26.27
CA LEU A 56 6.05 9.63 -26.84
C LEU A 56 7.11 10.07 -25.80
N SER A 57 6.86 11.15 -25.07
CA SER A 57 7.77 11.61 -24.01
C SER A 57 7.93 10.55 -22.91
N PHE A 58 6.83 9.97 -22.45
CA PHE A 58 6.84 8.90 -21.46
C PHE A 58 7.57 7.66 -21.96
N GLY A 59 7.37 7.29 -23.24
CA GLY A 59 8.10 6.19 -23.88
C GLY A 59 9.60 6.44 -23.95
N ALA A 60 10.02 7.67 -24.26
CA ALA A 60 11.44 8.05 -24.26
C ALA A 60 12.07 7.99 -22.86
N ASP A 61 11.34 8.42 -21.83
CA ASP A 61 11.79 8.32 -20.44
C ASP A 61 11.93 6.88 -19.99
N ILE A 62 10.95 6.04 -20.29
CA ILE A 62 11.05 4.58 -20.03
C ILE A 62 12.26 3.98 -20.76
N ALA A 63 12.44 4.28 -22.03
CA ALA A 63 13.55 3.75 -22.82
C ALA A 63 14.92 4.13 -22.23
N ARG A 64 15.06 5.38 -21.75
CA ARG A 64 16.28 5.85 -21.08
C ARG A 64 16.52 5.08 -19.77
N HIS A 65 15.51 4.92 -18.91
CA HIS A 65 15.63 4.16 -17.68
C HIS A 65 15.94 2.67 -17.95
N TRP A 66 15.29 2.09 -18.94
CA TRP A 66 15.54 0.72 -19.37
C TRP A 66 16.97 0.51 -19.91
N TRP A 67 17.49 1.47 -20.66
CA TRP A 67 18.89 1.40 -21.12
C TRP A 67 19.86 1.27 -19.94
N HIS A 68 19.66 2.07 -18.89
CA HIS A 68 20.46 1.97 -17.66
C HIS A 68 20.27 0.63 -16.95
N LEU A 69 19.01 0.16 -16.81
CA LEU A 69 18.70 -1.13 -16.21
C LEU A 69 19.37 -2.28 -16.98
N VAL A 70 19.29 -2.28 -18.31
CA VAL A 70 19.95 -3.29 -19.18
C VAL A 70 21.47 -3.29 -18.99
N ARG A 71 22.09 -2.10 -18.99
CA ARG A 71 23.53 -1.97 -18.78
C ARG A 71 23.96 -2.51 -17.40
N ALA A 72 23.23 -2.11 -16.36
CA ALA A 72 23.54 -2.50 -15.00
C ALA A 72 23.20 -3.98 -14.69
N SER A 73 22.22 -4.57 -15.37
CA SER A 73 21.82 -5.97 -15.21
C SER A 73 22.94 -6.98 -15.49
N ARG A 74 23.95 -6.57 -16.27
CA ARG A 74 25.14 -7.42 -16.56
C ARG A 74 25.87 -7.84 -15.30
N ARG A 75 25.78 -7.05 -14.20
CA ARG A 75 26.40 -7.37 -12.90
C ARG A 75 25.70 -8.50 -12.16
N PHE A 76 24.48 -8.85 -12.59
CA PHE A 76 23.63 -9.88 -12.00
C PHE A 76 23.54 -11.13 -12.89
N ARG A 77 24.66 -11.51 -13.53
CA ARG A 77 24.79 -12.70 -14.36
C ARG A 77 25.78 -13.69 -13.76
N GLY A 78 25.74 -14.94 -14.24
CA GLY A 78 26.65 -16.02 -13.79
C GLY A 78 26.52 -16.26 -12.29
N PRO A 79 27.62 -16.25 -11.53
CA PRO A 79 27.62 -16.52 -10.08
C PRO A 79 26.81 -15.52 -9.25
N HIS A 80 26.56 -14.35 -9.81
CA HIS A 80 25.78 -13.27 -9.16
C HIS A 80 24.32 -13.22 -9.61
N ALA A 81 23.86 -14.19 -10.38
CA ALA A 81 22.48 -14.23 -10.83
C ALA A 81 21.52 -14.32 -9.64
N PRO A 82 20.38 -13.59 -9.67
CA PRO A 82 19.38 -13.68 -8.62
C PRO A 82 18.64 -15.02 -8.70
N ASP A 83 18.22 -15.51 -7.54
CA ASP A 83 17.36 -16.68 -7.43
C ASP A 83 15.90 -16.31 -7.64
N VAL A 84 15.52 -15.05 -7.33
CA VAL A 84 14.20 -14.46 -7.52
C VAL A 84 14.35 -12.98 -7.85
N ILE A 85 13.46 -12.48 -8.70
CA ILE A 85 13.33 -11.05 -9.00
C ILE A 85 11.99 -10.55 -8.47
N VAL A 86 11.98 -9.42 -7.76
CA VAL A 86 10.78 -8.71 -7.33
C VAL A 86 10.66 -7.45 -8.17
N VAL A 87 9.61 -7.38 -8.99
CA VAL A 87 9.28 -6.19 -9.79
C VAL A 87 8.24 -5.40 -9.02
N GLY A 88 8.57 -4.14 -8.74
CA GLY A 88 7.79 -3.29 -7.88
C GLY A 88 6.54 -2.71 -8.51
N TYR A 89 5.82 -1.95 -7.72
CA TYR A 89 4.58 -1.26 -8.04
C TYR A 89 4.65 -0.47 -9.36
N LEU A 90 3.58 -0.52 -10.17
CA LEU A 90 3.51 0.01 -11.53
C LEU A 90 4.49 -0.64 -12.53
N GLY A 91 4.98 -1.81 -12.20
CA GLY A 91 5.97 -2.55 -13.00
C GLY A 91 5.42 -3.28 -14.23
N HIS A 92 4.28 -2.86 -14.81
CA HIS A 92 3.69 -3.50 -16.00
C HIS A 92 4.66 -3.63 -17.18
N PHE A 93 5.49 -2.61 -17.38
CA PHE A 93 6.53 -2.62 -18.40
C PHE A 93 7.81 -3.27 -17.90
N ASP A 94 8.21 -2.98 -16.66
CA ASP A 94 9.47 -3.47 -16.09
C ASP A 94 9.50 -5.00 -15.96
N VAL A 95 8.35 -5.64 -15.71
CA VAL A 95 8.27 -7.11 -15.66
C VAL A 95 8.56 -7.76 -17.02
N LEU A 96 8.19 -7.09 -18.13
CA LEU A 96 8.52 -7.55 -19.48
C LEU A 96 10.03 -7.46 -19.73
N LEU A 97 10.64 -6.35 -19.34
CA LEU A 97 12.09 -6.19 -19.40
C LEU A 97 12.80 -7.21 -18.51
N ALA A 98 12.33 -7.40 -17.27
CA ALA A 98 12.90 -8.39 -16.36
C ALA A 98 12.85 -9.80 -16.96
N ARG A 99 11.75 -10.19 -17.60
CA ARG A 99 11.59 -11.48 -18.27
C ARG A 99 12.55 -11.66 -19.46
N LEU A 100 12.79 -10.58 -20.23
CA LEU A 100 13.77 -10.59 -21.32
C LEU A 100 15.22 -10.74 -20.82
N LEU A 101 15.56 -10.04 -19.74
CA LEU A 101 16.92 -10.04 -19.19
C LEU A 101 17.24 -11.30 -18.39
N PHE A 102 16.22 -11.90 -17.74
CA PHE A 102 16.35 -13.05 -16.85
C PHE A 102 15.29 -14.12 -17.18
N PRO A 103 15.38 -14.76 -18.36
CA PRO A 103 14.30 -15.59 -18.88
C PRO A 103 13.98 -16.84 -18.04
N ARG A 104 14.93 -17.32 -17.24
CA ARG A 104 14.78 -18.52 -16.40
C ARG A 104 14.57 -18.22 -14.92
N THR A 105 14.78 -16.97 -14.48
CA THR A 105 14.63 -16.61 -13.07
C THR A 105 13.14 -16.41 -12.74
N PRO A 106 12.63 -16.96 -11.63
CA PRO A 106 11.31 -16.65 -11.13
C PRO A 106 11.12 -15.15 -10.88
N ILE A 107 10.00 -14.61 -11.36
CA ILE A 107 9.67 -13.19 -11.22
C ILE A 107 8.39 -13.05 -10.40
N VAL A 108 8.48 -12.30 -9.33
CA VAL A 108 7.38 -11.81 -8.51
C VAL A 108 7.00 -10.42 -9.01
N LEU A 109 5.76 -10.23 -9.41
CA LEU A 109 5.22 -8.93 -9.81
C LEU A 109 4.31 -8.40 -8.71
N ASP A 110 4.63 -7.25 -8.13
CA ASP A 110 3.73 -6.52 -7.22
C ASP A 110 2.67 -5.76 -8.03
N HIS A 111 1.47 -6.36 -8.15
CA HIS A 111 0.39 -5.90 -9.02
C HIS A 111 -0.80 -5.37 -8.22
N LEU A 112 -0.61 -4.21 -7.57
CA LEU A 112 -1.64 -3.57 -6.75
C LEU A 112 -2.76 -2.91 -7.56
N ILE A 113 -2.50 -2.55 -8.79
CA ILE A 113 -3.40 -1.76 -9.62
C ILE A 113 -3.49 -2.39 -11.00
N PHE A 114 -4.71 -2.65 -11.45
CA PHE A 114 -4.99 -2.93 -12.84
C PHE A 114 -5.06 -1.60 -13.61
N ALA A 115 -4.29 -1.49 -14.70
CA ALA A 115 -4.27 -0.30 -15.53
C ALA A 115 -5.65 0.00 -16.12
N SER A 116 -6.39 -1.05 -16.50
CA SER A 116 -7.75 -0.98 -17.03
C SER A 116 -8.73 -0.36 -16.03
N THR A 117 -8.78 -0.83 -14.78
CA THR A 117 -9.72 -0.29 -13.77
C THR A 117 -9.38 1.13 -13.36
N THR A 118 -8.09 1.47 -13.28
CA THR A 118 -7.66 2.84 -12.95
C THR A 118 -8.06 3.86 -14.02
N ALA A 119 -8.05 3.48 -15.28
CA ALA A 119 -8.53 4.32 -16.38
C ALA A 119 -10.06 4.51 -16.33
N THR A 120 -10.81 3.46 -15.97
CA THR A 120 -12.27 3.51 -15.77
C THR A 120 -12.64 4.51 -14.68
N ASP A 121 -12.03 4.40 -13.51
CA ASP A 121 -12.30 5.28 -12.36
C ASP A 121 -12.06 6.77 -12.67
N ARG A 122 -11.23 7.06 -13.67
CA ARG A 122 -10.93 8.44 -14.11
C ARG A 122 -11.72 8.89 -15.34
N GLY A 123 -12.72 8.12 -15.77
CA GLY A 123 -13.57 8.45 -16.94
C GLY A 123 -12.83 8.44 -18.29
N LEU A 124 -11.65 7.78 -18.36
CA LEU A 124 -10.79 7.75 -19.55
C LEU A 124 -11.07 6.52 -20.43
N ASN A 125 -12.09 5.72 -20.12
CA ASN A 125 -12.42 4.50 -20.84
C ASN A 125 -13.23 4.77 -22.10
N THR A 126 -12.58 4.52 -23.23
CA THR A 126 -13.26 4.31 -24.52
C THR A 126 -12.77 3.01 -25.14
N GLY A 127 -13.65 2.04 -25.33
CA GLY A 127 -13.52 0.74 -25.99
C GLY A 127 -12.13 0.20 -26.34
N ILE A 128 -11.41 0.81 -27.27
CA ILE A 128 -10.08 0.35 -27.73
C ILE A 128 -9.01 0.54 -26.63
N LYS A 129 -9.05 1.65 -25.89
CA LYS A 129 -8.07 1.91 -24.81
C LYS A 129 -8.22 0.93 -23.65
N ASP A 130 -9.44 0.61 -23.27
CA ASP A 130 -9.71 -0.39 -22.22
C ASP A 130 -9.16 -1.76 -22.63
N ARG A 131 -9.41 -2.18 -23.87
CA ARG A 131 -8.89 -3.45 -24.39
C ARG A 131 -7.35 -3.49 -24.38
N LEU A 132 -6.70 -2.38 -24.73
CA LEU A 132 -5.24 -2.27 -24.70
C LEU A 132 -4.70 -2.38 -23.27
N LEU A 133 -5.31 -1.69 -22.32
CA LEU A 133 -4.90 -1.73 -20.91
C LEU A 133 -5.12 -3.12 -20.30
N ARG A 134 -6.23 -3.79 -20.57
CA ARG A 134 -6.45 -5.21 -20.17
C ARG A 134 -5.42 -6.15 -20.79
N THR A 135 -5.01 -5.88 -22.02
CA THR A 135 -3.97 -6.68 -22.68
C THR A 135 -2.61 -6.46 -21.98
N LEU A 136 -2.30 -5.22 -21.60
CA LEU A 136 -1.10 -4.88 -20.85
C LEU A 136 -1.10 -5.55 -19.47
N ASP A 137 -2.19 -5.47 -18.70
CA ASP A 137 -2.34 -6.17 -17.43
C ASP A 137 -2.10 -7.69 -17.61
N SER A 138 -2.76 -8.29 -18.60
CA SER A 138 -2.62 -9.72 -18.88
C SER A 138 -1.20 -10.11 -19.32
N ALA A 139 -0.52 -9.26 -20.10
CA ALA A 139 0.86 -9.50 -20.53
C ALA A 139 1.83 -9.42 -19.35
N ALA A 140 1.66 -8.44 -18.46
CA ALA A 140 2.46 -8.30 -17.25
C ALA A 140 2.31 -9.51 -16.32
N ILE A 141 1.06 -9.96 -16.09
CA ILE A 141 0.77 -11.15 -15.28
C ILE A 141 1.37 -12.41 -15.92
N ARG A 142 1.27 -12.60 -17.24
CA ARG A 142 1.88 -13.74 -17.94
C ARG A 142 3.41 -13.73 -17.85
N ALA A 143 4.04 -12.57 -17.86
CA ALA A 143 5.49 -12.44 -17.75
C ALA A 143 6.00 -12.75 -16.33
N SER A 144 5.17 -12.63 -15.30
CA SER A 144 5.52 -13.01 -13.93
C SER A 144 5.39 -14.53 -13.70
N THR A 145 6.06 -15.03 -12.67
CA THR A 145 5.87 -16.38 -12.12
C THR A 145 4.82 -16.34 -11.03
N ILE A 146 4.93 -15.36 -10.13
CA ILE A 146 3.98 -15.07 -9.06
C ILE A 146 3.50 -13.63 -9.22
N THR A 147 2.20 -13.42 -9.13
CA THR A 147 1.58 -12.09 -9.09
C THR A 147 1.08 -11.81 -7.69
N VAL A 148 1.64 -10.80 -7.04
CA VAL A 148 1.24 -10.38 -5.69
C VAL A 148 0.16 -9.32 -5.78
N LEU A 149 -0.94 -9.54 -5.06
CA LEU A 149 -2.08 -8.62 -4.92
C LEU A 149 -2.31 -8.34 -3.43
N ASP A 150 -3.00 -7.27 -3.10
CA ASP A 150 -3.20 -6.86 -1.70
C ASP A 150 -4.47 -7.44 -1.08
N THR A 151 -5.50 -7.73 -1.88
CA THR A 151 -6.80 -8.20 -1.39
C THR A 151 -7.34 -9.37 -2.22
N PRO A 152 -8.21 -10.23 -1.64
CA PRO A 152 -8.94 -11.24 -2.40
C PRO A 152 -9.81 -10.63 -3.52
N ALA A 153 -10.33 -9.42 -3.31
CA ALA A 153 -11.11 -8.69 -4.31
C ALA A 153 -10.26 -8.33 -5.54
N HIS A 154 -8.99 -7.95 -5.35
CA HIS A 154 -8.07 -7.73 -6.46
C HIS A 154 -7.66 -9.05 -7.13
N LEU A 155 -7.43 -10.12 -6.37
CA LEU A 155 -7.17 -11.44 -6.93
C LEU A 155 -8.33 -11.92 -7.84
N ALA A 156 -9.58 -11.65 -7.45
CA ALA A 156 -10.74 -11.99 -8.25
C ALA A 156 -10.81 -11.25 -9.61
N GLN A 157 -10.15 -10.09 -9.74
CA GLN A 157 -10.06 -9.34 -11.01
C GLN A 157 -9.07 -9.94 -12.01
N MET A 158 -8.17 -10.82 -11.57
CA MET A 158 -7.27 -11.51 -12.51
C MET A 158 -8.06 -12.38 -13.48
N PRO A 159 -7.59 -12.47 -14.76
CA PRO A 159 -8.13 -13.46 -15.69
C PRO A 159 -8.12 -14.86 -15.04
N GLU A 160 -9.21 -15.58 -15.14
CA GLU A 160 -9.39 -16.88 -14.49
C GLU A 160 -8.23 -17.85 -14.79
N SER A 161 -7.81 -17.91 -16.06
CA SER A 161 -6.69 -18.75 -16.52
C SER A 161 -5.32 -18.40 -15.91
N LEU A 162 -5.20 -17.22 -15.29
CA LEU A 162 -3.96 -16.74 -14.67
C LEU A 162 -4.04 -16.65 -13.14
N ARG A 163 -5.24 -16.84 -12.59
CA ARG A 163 -5.50 -16.65 -11.14
C ARG A 163 -4.67 -17.56 -10.25
N ALA A 164 -4.29 -18.74 -10.74
CA ALA A 164 -3.41 -19.67 -10.03
C ALA A 164 -2.00 -19.09 -9.75
N ARG A 165 -1.59 -18.02 -10.44
CA ARG A 165 -0.32 -17.30 -10.18
C ARG A 165 -0.47 -16.21 -9.12
N GLY A 166 -1.70 -15.90 -8.71
CA GLY A 166 -2.00 -14.83 -7.76
C GLY A 166 -1.77 -15.26 -6.33
N VAL A 167 -1.14 -14.39 -5.55
CA VAL A 167 -0.94 -14.55 -4.11
C VAL A 167 -1.38 -13.27 -3.42
N VAL A 168 -2.29 -13.40 -2.45
CA VAL A 168 -2.70 -12.25 -1.64
C VAL A 168 -1.67 -12.02 -0.55
N VAL A 169 -1.09 -10.82 -0.58
CA VAL A 169 -0.10 -10.35 0.40
C VAL A 169 -0.56 -8.97 0.87
N PRO A 170 -0.78 -8.74 2.16
CA PRO A 170 -1.17 -7.41 2.68
C PRO A 170 -0.20 -6.31 2.25
N VAL A 171 -0.65 -5.06 2.22
CA VAL A 171 0.26 -3.94 1.92
C VAL A 171 1.30 -3.78 3.02
N GLY A 172 0.87 -3.88 4.27
CA GLY A 172 1.72 -3.69 5.43
C GLY A 172 2.18 -2.24 5.64
N SER A 173 3.08 -2.05 6.59
CA SER A 173 3.63 -0.75 6.92
C SER A 173 5.15 -0.77 6.94
N PRO A 174 5.84 0.31 6.50
CA PRO A 174 7.27 0.47 6.70
C PRO A 174 7.65 0.44 8.19
N GLU A 175 8.84 -0.07 8.48
CA GLU A 175 9.44 -0.13 9.82
C GLU A 175 9.44 1.23 10.53
N SER A 176 9.58 2.32 9.78
CA SER A 176 9.62 3.69 10.32
C SER A 176 8.36 4.09 11.08
N PHE A 177 7.19 3.52 10.75
CA PHE A 177 5.94 3.79 11.48
C PHE A 177 5.91 3.03 12.81
N PHE A 178 6.40 1.79 12.86
CA PHE A 178 6.56 1.05 14.11
C PHE A 178 7.58 1.72 15.04
N ALA A 179 8.71 2.16 14.47
CA ALA A 179 9.76 2.85 15.22
C ALA A 179 9.34 4.24 15.73
N ALA A 180 8.36 4.88 15.10
CA ALA A 180 7.82 6.17 15.53
C ALA A 180 6.78 6.03 16.66
N ARG A 181 6.24 4.83 16.89
CA ARG A 181 5.27 4.57 17.96
C ARG A 181 5.86 4.95 19.31
N SER A 182 5.20 5.88 20.00
CA SER A 182 5.58 6.31 21.34
C SER A 182 4.37 6.21 22.26
N PRO A 183 4.46 5.47 23.37
CA PRO A 183 3.40 5.45 24.36
C PRO A 183 3.16 6.84 24.93
N HIS A 184 1.93 7.31 24.87
CA HIS A 184 1.47 8.56 25.50
C HIS A 184 0.02 8.40 25.97
N PRO A 185 -0.39 9.10 27.03
CA PRO A 185 -1.79 9.18 27.40
C PRO A 185 -2.64 9.71 26.24
N VAL A 186 -3.93 9.37 26.23
CA VAL A 186 -4.89 9.99 25.31
C VAL A 186 -4.94 11.49 25.60
N HIS A 187 -4.89 12.29 24.54
CA HIS A 187 -4.94 13.75 24.68
C HIS A 187 -6.32 14.22 25.08
N THR A 188 -6.38 15.37 25.73
CA THR A 188 -7.63 16.04 26.10
C THR A 188 -7.57 17.50 25.62
N PRO A 189 -8.30 17.84 24.54
CA PRO A 189 -9.16 16.99 23.71
C PRO A 189 -8.37 15.99 22.86
N PRO A 190 -9.04 14.91 22.38
CA PRO A 190 -8.38 13.91 21.54
C PRO A 190 -7.84 14.48 20.22
N ARG A 191 -6.70 13.94 19.76
CA ARG A 191 -6.04 14.37 18.52
C ARG A 191 -6.32 13.38 17.38
N VAL A 192 -6.90 13.89 16.32
CA VAL A 192 -7.29 13.13 15.14
C VAL A 192 -6.42 13.52 13.96
N VAL A 193 -5.91 12.56 13.19
CA VAL A 193 -5.17 12.84 11.95
C VAL A 193 -5.82 12.19 10.75
N PHE A 194 -5.89 12.96 9.66
CA PHE A 194 -6.12 12.46 8.31
C PHE A 194 -4.97 12.89 7.42
N TYR A 195 -4.43 11.99 6.60
CA TYR A 195 -3.34 12.31 5.67
C TYR A 195 -3.49 11.58 4.34
N GLY A 196 -3.14 12.25 3.25
CA GLY A 196 -3.17 11.72 1.89
C GLY A 196 -3.78 12.69 0.88
N LEU A 197 -4.08 12.17 -0.31
CA LEU A 197 -4.71 12.97 -1.36
C LEU A 197 -6.19 13.22 -1.04
N PHE A 198 -6.63 14.47 -1.18
CA PHE A 198 -8.04 14.84 -1.04
C PHE A 198 -8.78 14.51 -2.34
N THR A 199 -9.26 13.28 -2.45
CA THR A 199 -9.97 12.74 -3.63
C THR A 199 -11.26 12.05 -3.19
N PRO A 200 -12.22 11.82 -4.09
CA PRO A 200 -13.47 11.12 -3.78
C PRO A 200 -13.26 9.74 -3.13
N LEU A 201 -12.21 9.01 -3.53
CA LEU A 201 -11.83 7.74 -2.91
C LEU A 201 -11.55 7.91 -1.41
N GLN A 202 -10.87 9.00 -1.05
CA GLN A 202 -10.48 9.24 0.34
C GLN A 202 -11.64 9.73 1.21
N GLY A 203 -12.66 10.39 0.60
CA GLY A 203 -13.84 10.89 1.30
C GLY A 203 -13.56 12.12 2.15
N ALA A 204 -12.66 13.01 1.73
CA ALA A 204 -12.31 14.22 2.46
C ALA A 204 -13.52 15.13 2.73
N VAL A 205 -14.48 15.20 1.81
CA VAL A 205 -15.74 15.93 1.98
C VAL A 205 -16.60 15.30 3.08
N THR A 206 -16.66 13.98 3.17
CA THR A 206 -17.37 13.27 4.26
C THR A 206 -16.73 13.57 5.60
N ILE A 207 -15.39 13.59 5.69
CA ILE A 207 -14.67 13.97 6.90
C ILE A 207 -15.01 15.42 7.29
N ALA A 208 -14.94 16.37 6.34
CA ALA A 208 -15.22 17.77 6.61
C ALA A 208 -16.66 17.97 7.13
N ARG A 209 -17.66 17.29 6.55
CA ARG A 209 -19.05 17.33 7.01
C ARG A 209 -19.21 16.75 8.42
N ALA A 210 -18.52 15.65 8.72
CA ALA A 210 -18.54 15.07 10.07
C ALA A 210 -17.95 16.03 11.11
N LEU A 211 -16.82 16.68 10.78
CA LEU A 211 -16.19 17.68 11.66
C LEU A 211 -17.09 18.91 11.87
N ARG A 212 -17.84 19.34 10.85
CA ARG A 212 -18.82 20.42 10.97
C ARG A 212 -19.96 20.04 11.91
N LEU A 213 -20.48 18.82 11.81
CA LEU A 213 -21.50 18.31 12.74
C LEU A 213 -20.99 18.28 14.19
N LEU A 214 -19.72 17.91 14.41
CA LEU A 214 -19.12 17.89 15.74
C LEU A 214 -18.95 19.30 16.32
N GLU A 215 -18.59 20.28 15.50
CA GLU A 215 -18.57 21.69 15.90
C GLU A 215 -19.97 22.16 16.38
N GLU A 216 -21.02 21.83 15.61
CA GLU A 216 -22.42 22.16 15.93
C GLU A 216 -22.92 21.46 17.21
N ARG A 217 -22.37 20.28 17.54
CA ARG A 217 -22.69 19.52 18.76
C ARG A 217 -21.84 19.94 19.97
N GLY A 218 -20.83 20.81 19.79
CA GLY A 218 -19.97 21.26 20.86
C GLY A 218 -18.96 20.22 21.34
N VAL A 219 -18.48 19.33 20.45
CA VAL A 219 -17.53 18.27 20.76
C VAL A 219 -16.08 18.75 20.54
N ASP A 220 -15.29 18.76 21.59
CA ASP A 220 -13.91 19.25 21.53
C ASP A 220 -12.95 18.22 20.91
N LEU A 221 -12.30 18.62 19.79
CA LEU A 221 -11.30 17.82 19.07
C LEU A 221 -10.16 18.70 18.54
N GLU A 222 -8.95 18.13 18.48
CA GLU A 222 -7.84 18.67 17.69
C GLU A 222 -7.67 17.80 16.42
N VAL A 223 -7.79 18.40 15.25
CA VAL A 223 -7.78 17.66 13.98
C VAL A 223 -6.66 18.18 13.09
N THR A 224 -5.79 17.29 12.62
CA THR A 224 -4.76 17.61 11.63
C THR A 224 -5.12 16.97 10.29
N LEU A 225 -5.31 17.81 9.27
CA LEU A 225 -5.59 17.40 7.90
C LEU A 225 -4.37 17.66 7.02
N ILE A 226 -3.71 16.58 6.55
CA ILE A 226 -2.46 16.65 5.80
C ILE A 226 -2.69 16.21 4.36
N GLY A 227 -2.41 17.10 3.40
CA GLY A 227 -2.47 16.81 1.98
C GLY A 227 -3.28 17.80 1.16
N THR A 228 -3.31 17.56 -0.14
CA THR A 228 -4.02 18.37 -1.13
C THR A 228 -4.72 17.46 -2.14
N GLY A 229 -5.56 18.01 -3.00
CA GLY A 229 -6.24 17.25 -4.05
C GLY A 229 -7.49 17.93 -4.57
N GLN A 230 -8.25 17.23 -5.41
CA GLN A 230 -9.42 17.81 -6.07
C GLN A 230 -10.53 18.24 -5.12
N ASP A 231 -10.70 17.53 -3.98
CA ASP A 231 -11.76 17.81 -2.99
C ASP A 231 -11.30 18.78 -1.89
N TYR A 232 -10.03 19.27 -1.97
CA TYR A 232 -9.44 20.10 -0.93
C TYR A 232 -10.20 21.42 -0.74
N ALA A 233 -10.54 22.10 -1.85
CA ALA A 233 -11.25 23.38 -1.78
C ALA A 233 -12.67 23.22 -1.19
N GLU A 234 -13.39 22.15 -1.55
CA GLU A 234 -14.72 21.86 -1.02
C GLU A 234 -14.63 21.52 0.47
N ALA A 235 -13.69 20.67 0.88
CA ALA A 235 -13.50 20.34 2.29
C ALA A 235 -13.16 21.56 3.15
N ARG A 236 -12.33 22.47 2.62
CA ARG A 236 -12.03 23.74 3.29
C ARG A 236 -13.25 24.63 3.42
N ALA A 237 -14.03 24.80 2.36
CA ALA A 237 -15.22 25.64 2.37
C ALA A 237 -16.29 25.15 3.41
N ILE A 238 -16.41 23.82 3.59
CA ILE A 238 -17.31 23.24 4.61
C ILE A 238 -16.86 23.62 6.03
N LEU A 239 -15.56 23.74 6.25
CA LEU A 239 -14.98 24.03 7.56
C LEU A 239 -14.63 25.52 7.75
N GLU A 240 -15.01 26.38 6.81
CA GLU A 240 -14.88 27.83 6.97
C GLU A 240 -15.81 28.38 8.07
N GLY A 241 -15.33 29.37 8.81
CA GLY A 241 -16.06 30.06 9.88
C GLY A 241 -15.37 29.93 11.23
N GLU A 242 -16.02 30.45 12.25
CA GLU A 242 -15.55 30.31 13.63
C GLU A 242 -15.68 28.86 14.07
N SER A 243 -14.59 28.32 14.63
CA SER A 243 -14.53 26.97 15.17
C SER A 243 -14.01 27.05 16.60
N THR A 244 -14.90 26.73 17.53
CA THR A 244 -14.64 26.81 18.97
C THR A 244 -14.24 25.47 19.55
N HIS A 245 -14.87 24.41 19.06
CA HIS A 245 -14.76 23.05 19.57
C HIS A 245 -13.83 22.17 18.72
N VAL A 246 -13.98 22.22 17.39
CA VAL A 246 -13.16 21.41 16.48
C VAL A 246 -12.02 22.24 15.92
N ARG A 247 -10.84 22.17 16.53
CA ARG A 247 -9.64 22.91 16.07
C ARG A 247 -8.96 22.20 14.93
N VAL A 248 -9.09 22.71 13.70
CA VAL A 248 -8.54 22.12 12.48
C VAL A 248 -7.23 22.77 12.08
N THR A 249 -6.15 21.98 12.03
CA THR A 249 -4.87 22.36 11.48
C THR A 249 -4.71 21.77 10.07
N TRP A 250 -4.49 22.63 9.07
CA TRP A 250 -4.24 22.24 7.69
C TRP A 250 -2.76 22.24 7.39
N ARG A 251 -2.31 21.17 6.72
CA ARG A 251 -0.94 21.05 6.20
C ARG A 251 -1.01 20.55 4.76
N ASP A 252 -0.37 21.24 3.82
CA ASP A 252 -0.42 20.88 2.40
C ASP A 252 0.32 19.58 2.13
N TRP A 253 1.48 19.38 2.76
CA TRP A 253 2.30 18.19 2.58
C TRP A 253 3.25 17.98 3.77
N VAL A 254 3.54 16.72 4.06
CA VAL A 254 4.59 16.30 4.99
C VAL A 254 5.49 15.29 4.27
N ASP A 255 6.80 15.48 4.39
CA ASP A 255 7.78 14.58 3.79
C ASP A 255 7.60 13.14 4.32
N ALA A 256 7.79 12.16 3.44
CA ALA A 256 7.59 10.74 3.77
C ALA A 256 8.49 10.26 4.94
N VAL A 257 9.67 10.89 5.14
CA VAL A 257 10.57 10.57 6.24
C VAL A 257 10.08 11.16 7.56
N ALA A 258 9.44 12.33 7.53
CA ALA A 258 8.89 12.99 8.69
C ALA A 258 7.50 12.48 9.10
N LEU A 259 6.73 11.99 8.13
CA LEU A 259 5.34 11.57 8.32
C LEU A 259 5.12 10.58 9.48
N PRO A 260 5.94 9.53 9.68
CA PRO A 260 5.74 8.62 10.80
C PRO A 260 5.73 9.31 12.16
N ARG A 261 6.66 10.24 12.39
CA ARG A 261 6.74 10.99 13.66
C ARG A 261 5.60 11.99 13.79
N GLU A 262 5.21 12.62 12.69
CA GLU A 262 4.10 13.57 12.65
C GLU A 262 2.80 12.93 13.10
N ILE A 263 2.46 11.76 12.53
CA ILE A 263 1.20 11.10 12.86
C ILE A 263 1.21 10.43 14.24
N ALA A 264 2.36 9.92 14.69
CA ALA A 264 2.48 9.21 15.98
C ALA A 264 2.14 10.07 17.21
N GLY A 265 2.09 11.39 17.08
CA GLY A 265 1.63 12.32 18.12
C GLY A 265 0.11 12.50 18.23
N HIS A 266 -0.69 11.68 17.50
CA HIS A 266 -2.15 11.72 17.53
C HIS A 266 -2.72 10.47 18.22
N ASP A 267 -4.02 10.49 18.51
CA ASP A 267 -4.74 9.39 19.14
C ASP A 267 -5.50 8.53 18.13
N LEU A 268 -6.07 9.18 17.12
CA LEU A 268 -6.96 8.60 16.13
C LEU A 268 -6.47 8.89 14.71
N CYS A 269 -6.53 7.88 13.85
CA CYS A 269 -6.28 8.00 12.42
C CYS A 269 -7.56 7.76 11.63
N LEU A 270 -7.86 8.62 10.66
CA LEU A 270 -8.98 8.45 9.74
C LEU A 270 -8.51 7.72 8.46
N GLY A 271 -9.20 6.65 8.11
CA GLY A 271 -8.98 5.85 6.91
C GLY A 271 -9.53 6.49 5.64
N ILE A 272 -10.38 5.76 4.91
CA ILE A 272 -11.09 6.26 3.72
C ILE A 272 -12.60 6.13 3.90
N PHE A 273 -13.35 7.07 3.31
CA PHE A 273 -14.82 7.12 3.43
C PHE A 273 -15.51 7.30 2.07
N GLY A 274 -14.78 7.12 0.97
CA GLY A 274 -15.34 7.23 -0.37
C GLY A 274 -16.31 6.09 -0.70
N THR A 275 -17.28 6.38 -1.60
CA THR A 275 -18.33 5.45 -2.01
C THR A 275 -18.08 4.82 -3.39
N SER A 276 -16.97 5.17 -4.07
CA SER A 276 -16.66 4.63 -5.39
C SER A 276 -16.37 3.13 -5.32
N ASP A 277 -16.61 2.44 -6.43
CA ASP A 277 -16.29 1.02 -6.59
C ASP A 277 -14.86 0.67 -6.19
N LYS A 278 -13.93 1.58 -6.44
CA LYS A 278 -12.53 1.41 -6.04
C LYS A 278 -12.36 1.49 -4.52
N ALA A 279 -13.03 2.45 -3.88
CA ALA A 279 -12.99 2.58 -2.42
C ALA A 279 -13.53 1.32 -1.71
N GLN A 280 -14.49 0.62 -2.34
CA GLN A 280 -15.07 -0.63 -1.81
C GLN A 280 -14.14 -1.85 -1.92
N ARG A 281 -13.00 -1.75 -2.64
CA ARG A 281 -12.11 -2.91 -2.92
C ARG A 281 -10.71 -2.80 -2.36
N VAL A 282 -10.37 -1.66 -1.73
CA VAL A 282 -9.01 -1.38 -1.25
C VAL A 282 -8.95 -1.24 0.25
N VAL A 283 -7.78 -1.55 0.80
CA VAL A 283 -7.38 -1.12 2.15
C VAL A 283 -6.28 -0.06 1.98
N PRO A 284 -6.50 1.18 2.46
CA PRO A 284 -5.56 2.27 2.20
C PRO A 284 -4.26 2.12 3.00
N ASN A 285 -3.15 2.61 2.47
CA ASN A 285 -1.86 2.60 3.15
C ASN A 285 -1.93 3.19 4.55
N LYS A 286 -2.71 4.26 4.74
CA LYS A 286 -2.87 4.94 6.03
C LYS A 286 -3.49 4.05 7.11
N ALA A 287 -4.29 3.05 6.76
CA ALA A 287 -4.82 2.10 7.73
C ALA A 287 -3.68 1.29 8.36
N TYR A 288 -2.81 0.73 7.53
CA TYR A 288 -1.63 -0.02 7.99
C TYR A 288 -0.65 0.87 8.77
N GLN A 289 -0.40 2.07 8.23
CA GLN A 289 0.57 3.01 8.78
C GLN A 289 0.10 3.64 10.10
N GLY A 290 -1.19 4.04 10.19
CA GLY A 290 -1.76 4.59 11.41
C GLY A 290 -1.75 3.58 12.55
N MET A 291 -2.17 2.34 12.29
CA MET A 291 -2.13 1.25 13.27
C MET A 291 -0.69 0.91 13.69
N ALA A 292 0.25 0.89 12.74
CA ALA A 292 1.67 0.68 13.02
C ALA A 292 2.27 1.79 13.90
N ALA A 293 1.83 3.03 13.70
CA ALA A 293 2.24 4.18 14.52
C ALA A 293 1.54 4.24 15.90
N GLY A 294 0.63 3.28 16.19
CA GLY A 294 -0.03 3.17 17.49
C GLY A 294 -1.31 3.98 17.64
N LEU A 295 -1.94 4.36 16.53
CA LEU A 295 -3.20 5.11 16.53
C LEU A 295 -4.40 4.17 16.43
N ALA A 296 -5.51 4.53 17.07
CA ALA A 296 -6.80 3.91 16.79
C ALA A 296 -7.26 4.32 15.39
N LEU A 297 -7.85 3.38 14.66
CA LEU A 297 -8.28 3.60 13.27
C LEU A 297 -9.80 3.63 13.17
N ILE A 298 -10.32 4.68 12.51
CA ILE A 298 -11.72 4.75 12.07
C ILE A 298 -11.70 4.73 10.54
N THR A 299 -12.47 3.84 9.90
CA THR A 299 -12.52 3.74 8.44
C THR A 299 -13.90 3.29 7.96
N SER A 300 -14.12 3.27 6.63
CA SER A 300 -15.38 2.78 6.09
C SER A 300 -15.55 1.27 6.23
N ASP A 301 -16.80 0.85 6.42
CA ASP A 301 -17.21 -0.55 6.49
C ASP A 301 -17.26 -1.17 5.09
N THR A 302 -16.16 -1.81 4.71
CA THR A 302 -16.05 -2.56 3.46
C THR A 302 -15.49 -3.95 3.71
N ALA A 303 -15.88 -4.91 2.89
CA ALA A 303 -15.42 -6.29 3.06
C ALA A 303 -13.87 -6.41 3.09
N PRO A 304 -13.08 -5.79 2.17
CA PRO A 304 -11.63 -5.88 2.24
C PRO A 304 -11.03 -5.27 3.51
N GLN A 305 -11.61 -4.18 4.03
CA GLN A 305 -11.13 -3.58 5.27
C GLN A 305 -11.48 -4.45 6.48
N ARG A 306 -12.68 -5.01 6.54
CA ARG A 306 -13.04 -5.96 7.61
C ARG A 306 -12.18 -7.22 7.59
N ASP A 307 -11.97 -7.81 6.41
CA ASP A 307 -11.14 -9.01 6.27
C ASP A 307 -9.69 -8.77 6.72
N MET A 308 -9.15 -7.58 6.40
CA MET A 308 -7.76 -7.25 6.70
C MET A 308 -7.54 -6.74 8.12
N LEU A 309 -8.41 -5.86 8.59
CA LEU A 309 -8.21 -5.12 9.85
C LEU A 309 -8.91 -5.81 11.04
N GLY A 310 -9.95 -6.61 10.79
CA GLY A 310 -10.70 -7.33 11.81
C GLY A 310 -11.39 -6.39 12.80
N ASP A 311 -11.38 -6.73 14.06
CA ASP A 311 -11.89 -5.95 15.19
C ASP A 311 -10.91 -4.90 15.73
N ALA A 312 -9.75 -4.77 15.08
CA ALA A 312 -8.73 -3.80 15.45
C ALA A 312 -8.99 -2.39 14.90
N ALA A 313 -9.99 -2.22 14.03
CA ALA A 313 -10.45 -0.94 13.52
C ALA A 313 -11.92 -0.69 13.89
N SER A 314 -12.31 0.59 13.94
CA SER A 314 -13.71 1.02 14.08
C SER A 314 -14.28 1.35 12.70
N TYR A 315 -15.52 0.97 12.44
CA TYR A 315 -16.12 1.05 11.11
C TYR A 315 -17.37 1.90 11.10
N VAL A 316 -17.50 2.72 10.05
CA VAL A 316 -18.72 3.50 9.77
C VAL A 316 -19.14 3.26 8.32
N PRO A 317 -20.43 3.42 7.95
CA PRO A 317 -20.85 3.32 6.57
C PRO A 317 -20.07 4.28 5.67
N ALA A 318 -19.68 3.83 4.46
CA ALA A 318 -18.99 4.67 3.50
C ALA A 318 -19.86 5.89 3.10
N GLY A 319 -19.27 7.08 3.10
CA GLY A 319 -19.96 8.33 2.75
C GLY A 319 -20.87 8.91 3.84
N ASP A 320 -21.02 8.25 4.98
CA ASP A 320 -21.91 8.68 6.07
C ASP A 320 -21.16 9.58 7.06
N ALA A 321 -21.34 10.89 6.88
CA ALA A 321 -20.76 11.91 7.75
C ALA A 321 -21.34 11.91 9.16
N SER A 322 -22.64 11.57 9.31
CA SER A 322 -23.29 11.50 10.62
C SER A 322 -22.75 10.34 11.45
N ALA A 323 -22.65 9.15 10.86
CA ALA A 323 -22.08 7.99 11.54
C ALA A 323 -20.61 8.20 11.91
N LEU A 324 -19.84 8.92 11.08
CA LEU A 324 -18.46 9.30 11.42
C LEU A 324 -18.43 10.30 12.59
N ALA A 325 -19.32 11.28 12.61
CA ALA A 325 -19.45 12.21 13.73
C ALA A 325 -19.83 11.49 15.02
N ASP A 326 -20.83 10.61 14.99
CA ASP A 326 -21.27 9.83 16.15
C ASP A 326 -20.13 8.97 16.72
N MET A 327 -19.33 8.34 15.86
CA MET A 327 -18.16 7.56 16.27
C MET A 327 -17.08 8.43 16.92
N LEU A 328 -16.77 9.59 16.35
CA LEU A 328 -15.77 10.51 16.89
C LEU A 328 -16.26 11.12 18.23
N GLU A 329 -17.53 11.47 18.34
CA GLU A 329 -18.15 11.95 19.58
C GLU A 329 -18.08 10.89 20.69
N SER A 330 -18.39 9.62 20.36
CA SER A 330 -18.27 8.51 21.30
C SER A 330 -16.84 8.36 21.81
N PHE A 331 -15.86 8.45 20.94
CA PHE A 331 -14.44 8.40 21.33
C PHE A 331 -14.03 9.62 22.16
N ALA A 332 -14.50 10.82 21.81
CA ALA A 332 -14.19 12.03 22.58
C ALA A 332 -14.75 11.98 24.01
N ALA A 333 -15.91 11.33 24.19
CA ALA A 333 -16.55 11.16 25.48
C ALA A 333 -15.89 10.08 26.36
N ASP A 334 -15.13 9.14 25.75
CA ASP A 334 -14.52 7.99 26.46
C ASP A 334 -13.05 7.78 26.05
N PRO A 335 -12.09 8.45 26.71
CA PRO A 335 -10.67 8.26 26.47
C PRO A 335 -10.16 6.82 26.68
N GLU A 336 -10.81 6.02 27.55
CA GLU A 336 -10.42 4.62 27.78
C GLU A 336 -10.72 3.77 26.54
N SER A 337 -11.82 4.07 25.84
CA SER A 337 -12.16 3.42 24.57
C SER A 337 -11.12 3.70 23.48
N ILE A 338 -10.56 4.92 23.42
CA ILE A 338 -9.45 5.27 22.52
C ILE A 338 -8.20 4.43 22.89
N ALA A 339 -7.84 4.37 24.16
CA ALA A 339 -6.68 3.62 24.62
C ALA A 339 -6.81 2.12 24.28
N ALA A 340 -7.98 1.54 24.50
CA ALA A 340 -8.26 0.15 24.14
C ALA A 340 -8.20 -0.09 22.64
N ALA A 341 -8.74 0.84 21.81
CA ALA A 341 -8.68 0.76 20.35
C ALA A 341 -7.24 0.89 19.83
N ARG A 342 -6.42 1.77 20.40
CA ARG A 342 -4.98 1.92 20.09
C ARG A 342 -4.22 0.62 20.39
N THR A 343 -4.53 -0.04 21.48
CA THR A 343 -3.92 -1.33 21.86
C THR A 343 -4.24 -2.40 20.81
N ARG A 344 -5.53 -2.61 20.49
CA ARG A 344 -5.94 -3.58 19.46
C ARG A 344 -5.32 -3.27 18.09
N ALA A 345 -5.29 -2.00 17.70
CA ALA A 345 -4.67 -1.56 16.45
C ALA A 345 -3.17 -1.89 16.40
N SER A 346 -2.44 -1.62 17.49
CA SER A 346 -1.02 -1.90 17.62
C SER A 346 -0.72 -3.39 17.56
N GLU A 347 -1.44 -4.20 18.30
CA GLU A 347 -1.31 -5.67 18.30
C GLU A 347 -1.56 -6.25 16.90
N ARG A 348 -2.62 -5.80 16.23
CA ARG A 348 -2.90 -6.21 14.84
C ARG A 348 -1.77 -5.83 13.90
N ALA A 349 -1.24 -4.61 14.01
CA ALA A 349 -0.13 -4.14 13.19
C ALA A 349 1.13 -4.99 13.42
N ASP A 350 1.49 -5.26 14.66
CA ASP A 350 2.66 -6.07 15.02
C ASP A 350 2.56 -7.49 14.46
N HIS A 351 1.38 -8.12 14.57
CA HIS A 351 1.18 -9.50 14.13
C HIS A 351 1.00 -9.69 12.63
N ALA A 352 0.48 -8.67 11.91
CA ALA A 352 0.06 -8.86 10.53
C ALA A 352 0.68 -7.87 9.53
N PHE A 353 1.09 -6.66 9.95
CA PHE A 353 1.49 -5.58 9.04
C PHE A 353 2.98 -5.25 9.09
N HIS A 354 3.72 -5.85 10.02
CA HIS A 354 5.17 -5.76 10.06
C HIS A 354 5.79 -6.45 8.83
N PRO A 355 6.85 -5.90 8.22
CA PRO A 355 7.46 -6.46 7.01
C PRO A 355 7.72 -7.96 7.07
N ALA A 356 8.26 -8.48 8.18
CA ALA A 356 8.51 -9.91 8.37
C ALA A 356 7.24 -10.78 8.31
N HIS A 357 6.10 -10.24 8.71
CA HIS A 357 4.84 -10.98 8.71
C HIS A 357 4.11 -10.89 7.37
N VAL A 358 4.16 -9.71 6.74
CA VAL A 358 3.54 -9.44 5.43
C VAL A 358 4.01 -10.41 4.36
N VAL A 359 5.29 -10.77 4.33
CA VAL A 359 5.87 -11.59 3.25
C VAL A 359 5.64 -13.09 3.40
N ARG A 360 5.06 -13.56 4.51
CA ARG A 360 4.85 -15.01 4.75
C ARG A 360 4.06 -15.72 3.63
N PRO A 361 2.95 -15.18 3.10
CA PRO A 361 2.25 -15.81 1.99
C PRO A 361 3.11 -15.88 0.72
N LEU A 362 3.93 -14.85 0.45
CA LEU A 362 4.85 -14.84 -0.68
C LEU A 362 5.95 -15.89 -0.51
N LEU A 363 6.53 -16.02 0.68
CA LEU A 363 7.54 -17.04 0.98
C LEU A 363 6.98 -18.45 0.77
N ALA A 364 5.79 -18.72 1.28
CA ALA A 364 5.12 -20.00 1.06
C ALA A 364 4.90 -20.30 -0.43
N ALA A 365 4.50 -19.30 -1.21
CA ALA A 365 4.34 -19.45 -2.66
C ALA A 365 5.67 -19.70 -3.38
N LEU A 366 6.75 -19.06 -2.95
CA LEU A 366 8.09 -19.25 -3.51
C LEU A 366 8.66 -20.66 -3.21
N ASP A 367 8.32 -21.27 -2.07
CA ASP A 367 8.75 -22.60 -1.69
C ASP A 367 8.01 -23.71 -2.47
N LEU A 368 6.81 -23.43 -2.98
CA LEU A 368 6.00 -24.35 -3.77
C LEU A 368 6.40 -24.41 -5.25
N GLU A 369 7.26 -23.50 -5.75
CA GLU A 369 7.69 -23.46 -7.14
C GLU A 369 8.50 -24.72 -7.53
N PRO A 370 8.16 -25.43 -8.65
CA PRO A 370 8.71 -26.75 -9.00
C PRO A 370 10.23 -26.81 -9.20
N GLY A 371 10.90 -25.69 -9.39
CA GLY A 371 12.36 -25.63 -9.61
C GLY A 371 13.22 -25.66 -8.34
N ARG A 372 12.61 -25.65 -7.14
CA ARG A 372 13.31 -25.49 -5.86
C ARG A 372 13.33 -26.71 -4.95
N ARG A 373 12.64 -27.79 -5.29
CA ARG A 373 12.72 -29.04 -4.52
C ARG A 373 14.09 -29.72 -4.75
N GLY A 374 15.18 -29.19 -4.15
CA GLY A 374 16.46 -29.85 -4.36
C GLY A 374 17.73 -29.27 -3.76
N THR A 375 17.68 -28.39 -2.75
CA THR A 375 18.92 -28.00 -2.04
C THR A 375 18.75 -27.92 -0.52
N GLY A 376 17.80 -28.66 0.06
CA GLY A 376 17.59 -28.78 1.50
C GLY A 376 18.02 -30.14 2.01
N ALA A 377 19.14 -30.20 2.72
CA ALA A 377 19.55 -31.19 3.70
C ALA A 377 19.66 -32.66 3.22
N ALA A 378 20.76 -33.00 2.58
CA ALA A 378 21.32 -34.33 2.73
C ALA A 378 21.82 -34.47 4.19
N THR A 379 20.94 -34.94 5.05
CA THR A 379 21.30 -35.43 6.39
C THR A 379 22.25 -36.61 6.19
N ARG A 380 23.54 -36.42 6.45
CA ARG A 380 24.53 -37.51 6.54
C ARG A 380 24.14 -38.36 7.74
N HIS A 381 23.51 -39.51 7.47
CA HIS A 381 23.52 -40.63 8.42
C HIS A 381 24.96 -41.12 8.53
N ALA A 382 25.61 -40.74 9.60
CA ALA A 382 26.82 -41.37 10.06
C ALA A 382 26.46 -42.84 10.44
N LYS A 383 26.95 -43.80 9.68
CA LYS A 383 26.97 -45.19 10.07
C LYS A 383 27.98 -45.34 11.23
N GLU A 384 27.52 -45.41 12.42
CA GLU A 384 28.29 -45.97 13.53
C GLU A 384 28.64 -47.45 13.23
N LYS A 385 29.91 -47.67 12.99
CA LYS A 385 30.47 -49.04 13.02
C LYS A 385 30.70 -49.39 14.49
N SER A 386 30.00 -50.39 14.98
CA SER A 386 30.27 -51.08 16.26
C SER A 386 31.60 -51.83 16.15
N PRO A 387 32.49 -51.77 17.15
CA PRO A 387 33.66 -52.62 17.22
C PRO A 387 33.32 -53.93 17.95
N ARG A 388 33.91 -55.00 17.41
CA ARG A 388 34.09 -56.25 18.20
C ARG A 388 35.31 -56.11 19.05
#